data_5ce7eceb526552a5b5ef040e2802c0e3
#
_entry.id   5ce7eceb526552a5b5ef040e2802c0e3
#
_cell.length_a   1.000
_cell.length_b   1.000
_cell.length_c   1.000
_cell.angle_alpha   90.00
_cell.angle_beta   90.00
_cell.angle_gamma   90.00
#
_symmetry.space_group_name_H-M   'P 1'
#
loop_
_entity.id
_entity.type
_entity.pdbx_description
1 polymer ?
#
loop_
_entity_poly.entity_id
_entity_poly.type
_entity_poly.pdbx_seq_one_letter_code
_entity_poly.pdbx_strand_id
1 'polypeptide(L)'
;MNRRYIAYSFWAALSILLAATIAQAQPAKDFQPEVGQAGKDVVWVPTPQALVDKMLDMAKVTPKDYVIDLGSGDGRTVITAAKRGSKALGIEYNPEMVELSKRNAAKEGVSDKASFMKADLFETDFSQAQVITMFLLPSINIKLRPKILNLKPGTRIVSNTFDMEDWKPDEDGTVENCTNWCTAHLWIVPAKVDGTWKTGQGDLTIKQSFQNITGTLKNGSAVTPINGKLNGNHITFTSGSTQYTGDVNGNSIEGTAGGAKWSATRGK
;
A
#
# COMPACT_ATOMS: atom_id res chain seq x y z
N MET A 1 -97.77 -50.70 -16.51
CA MET A 1 -97.32 -49.75 -15.45
C MET A 1 -95.82 -49.92 -15.28
N ASN A 2 -95.09 -49.00 -15.96
CA ASN A 2 -93.63 -49.03 -15.99
C ASN A 2 -93.09 -47.87 -15.17
N ARG A 3 -92.37 -48.14 -14.13
CA ARG A 3 -91.58 -47.18 -13.36
C ARG A 3 -90.19 -47.15 -13.86
N ARG A 4 -89.73 -46.06 -14.42
CA ARG A 4 -88.33 -45.79 -14.79
C ARG A 4 -87.65 -45.20 -13.60
N TYR A 5 -86.55 -45.82 -13.19
CA TYR A 5 -85.63 -45.29 -12.20
C TYR A 5 -84.51 -44.49 -12.91
N ILE A 6 -84.40 -43.18 -12.57
CA ILE A 6 -83.34 -42.31 -13.03
C ILE A 6 -82.20 -42.40 -11.98
N ALA A 7 -81.09 -42.86 -12.44
CA ALA A 7 -79.88 -42.87 -11.63
C ALA A 7 -79.10 -41.56 -11.79
N TYR A 8 -78.95 -40.81 -10.71
CA TYR A 8 -78.11 -39.62 -10.69
C TYR A 8 -76.65 -40.07 -10.30
N SER A 9 -75.69 -39.87 -11.24
CA SER A 9 -74.28 -40.06 -11.02
C SER A 9 -73.72 -38.80 -10.43
N PHE A 10 -73.28 -38.80 -9.17
CA PHE A 10 -72.53 -37.70 -8.55
C PHE A 10 -71.08 -37.83 -8.96
N TRP A 11 -70.60 -36.85 -9.74
CA TRP A 11 -69.15 -36.63 -9.99
C TRP A 11 -68.63 -35.72 -8.90
N ALA A 12 -67.83 -36.29 -7.95
CA ALA A 12 -67.07 -35.53 -6.98
C ALA A 12 -65.75 -35.07 -7.65
N ALA A 13 -65.68 -33.82 -8.01
CA ALA A 13 -64.43 -33.20 -8.47
C ALA A 13 -63.51 -32.93 -7.26
N LEU A 14 -62.47 -33.72 -7.11
CA LEU A 14 -61.41 -33.55 -6.09
C LEU A 14 -60.41 -32.48 -6.60
N SER A 15 -60.58 -31.22 -6.18
CA SER A 15 -59.63 -30.13 -6.47
C SER A 15 -58.46 -30.25 -5.50
N ILE A 16 -57.31 -30.77 -5.98
CA ILE A 16 -56.04 -30.75 -5.25
C ILE A 16 -55.48 -29.34 -5.38
N LEU A 17 -55.58 -28.51 -4.35
CA LEU A 17 -54.84 -27.27 -4.22
C LEU A 17 -53.36 -27.58 -3.95
N LEU A 18 -52.53 -27.45 -4.98
CA LEU A 18 -51.07 -27.51 -4.84
C LEU A 18 -50.59 -26.15 -4.24
N ALA A 19 -50.49 -26.08 -2.92
CA ALA A 19 -49.87 -24.93 -2.25
C ALA A 19 -48.35 -24.97 -2.53
N ALA A 20 -47.95 -24.24 -3.54
CA ALA A 20 -46.53 -23.96 -3.77
C ALA A 20 -45.99 -23.10 -2.59
N THR A 21 -45.35 -23.69 -1.64
CA THR A 21 -44.56 -22.98 -0.63
C THR A 21 -43.37 -22.34 -1.34
N ILE A 22 -43.49 -21.04 -1.66
CA ILE A 22 -42.37 -20.22 -2.07
C ILE A 22 -41.49 -20.14 -0.81
N ALA A 23 -40.43 -20.96 -0.75
CA ALA A 23 -39.36 -20.80 0.22
C ALA A 23 -38.72 -19.43 -0.07
N GLN A 24 -39.11 -18.41 0.68
CA GLN A 24 -38.36 -17.16 0.71
C GLN A 24 -36.97 -17.45 1.23
N ALA A 25 -35.98 -17.49 0.35
CA ALA A 25 -34.59 -17.50 0.76
C ALA A 25 -34.37 -16.25 1.63
N GLN A 26 -34.09 -16.47 2.91
CA GLN A 26 -33.68 -15.37 3.78
C GLN A 26 -32.45 -14.74 3.14
N PRO A 27 -32.39 -13.39 3.00
CA PRO A 27 -31.20 -12.74 2.50
C PRO A 27 -30.02 -13.21 3.39
N ALA A 28 -28.98 -13.72 2.75
CA ALA A 28 -27.78 -14.10 3.46
C ALA A 28 -27.31 -12.92 4.32
N LYS A 29 -27.11 -13.17 5.62
CA LYS A 29 -26.69 -12.11 6.54
C LYS A 29 -25.38 -11.53 6.01
N ASP A 30 -25.36 -10.22 5.75
CA ASP A 30 -24.18 -9.55 5.26
C ASP A 30 -22.99 -9.83 6.18
N PHE A 31 -21.88 -10.28 5.58
CA PHE A 31 -20.65 -10.52 6.33
C PHE A 31 -20.21 -9.23 7.05
N GLN A 32 -19.96 -9.35 8.35
CA GLN A 32 -19.39 -8.31 9.20
C GLN A 32 -18.18 -8.92 9.94
N PRO A 33 -16.99 -8.34 9.81
CA PRO A 33 -15.81 -8.85 10.48
C PRO A 33 -15.85 -8.56 11.98
N GLU A 34 -15.28 -9.46 12.77
CA GLU A 34 -15.03 -9.24 14.20
C GLU A 34 -13.57 -8.85 14.40
N VAL A 35 -13.33 -7.83 15.26
CA VAL A 35 -11.96 -7.41 15.59
C VAL A 35 -11.21 -8.59 16.24
N GLY A 36 -10.04 -8.93 15.70
CA GLY A 36 -9.27 -10.08 16.14
C GLY A 36 -9.61 -11.39 15.40
N GLN A 37 -10.57 -11.38 14.43
CA GLN A 37 -10.81 -12.57 13.62
C GLN A 37 -9.55 -12.99 12.86
N ALA A 38 -9.34 -14.29 12.71
CA ALA A 38 -8.20 -14.84 12.02
C ALA A 38 -8.20 -14.48 10.53
N GLY A 39 -7.09 -13.94 10.04
CA GLY A 39 -6.77 -13.82 8.63
C GLY A 39 -5.82 -14.93 8.19
N LYS A 40 -5.20 -14.78 7.00
CA LYS A 40 -4.21 -15.74 6.50
C LYS A 40 -2.93 -15.74 7.35
N ASP A 41 -2.34 -14.58 7.55
CA ASP A 41 -1.03 -14.41 8.21
C ASP A 41 -1.12 -13.47 9.43
N VAL A 42 -2.22 -12.75 9.58
CA VAL A 42 -2.45 -11.75 10.63
C VAL A 42 -3.95 -11.68 10.97
N VAL A 43 -4.28 -11.40 12.23
CA VAL A 43 -5.66 -11.12 12.64
C VAL A 43 -6.13 -9.77 12.08
N TRP A 44 -7.40 -9.66 11.75
CA TRP A 44 -7.96 -8.39 11.31
C TRP A 44 -8.14 -7.42 12.47
N VAL A 45 -7.51 -6.25 12.33
CA VAL A 45 -7.68 -5.09 13.23
C VAL A 45 -7.84 -3.86 12.36
N PRO A 46 -8.93 -3.10 12.50
CA PRO A 46 -9.13 -1.91 11.68
C PRO A 46 -8.22 -0.76 12.13
N THR A 47 -7.54 -0.12 11.18
CA THR A 47 -6.81 1.13 11.45
C THR A 47 -7.80 2.22 11.86
N PRO A 48 -7.58 2.96 12.97
CA PRO A 48 -8.41 4.11 13.32
C PRO A 48 -8.48 5.13 12.18
N GLN A 49 -9.67 5.68 11.91
CA GLN A 49 -9.85 6.58 10.77
C GLN A 49 -8.91 7.79 10.82
N ALA A 50 -8.72 8.38 11.99
CA ALA A 50 -7.79 9.50 12.15
C ALA A 50 -6.34 9.13 11.77
N LEU A 51 -5.92 7.86 12.02
CA LEU A 51 -4.61 7.40 11.60
C LEU A 51 -4.56 7.12 10.09
N VAL A 52 -5.64 6.61 9.48
CA VAL A 52 -5.75 6.51 8.00
C VAL A 52 -5.53 7.88 7.36
N ASP A 53 -6.21 8.90 7.87
CA ASP A 53 -6.06 10.27 7.38
C ASP A 53 -4.62 10.78 7.55
N LYS A 54 -4.03 10.57 8.73
CA LYS A 54 -2.62 10.93 9.02
C LYS A 54 -1.64 10.21 8.09
N MET A 55 -1.83 8.90 7.83
CA MET A 55 -0.98 8.11 6.93
C MET A 55 -1.00 8.67 5.51
N LEU A 56 -2.19 9.01 4.99
CA LEU A 56 -2.34 9.59 3.65
C LEU A 56 -1.79 11.02 3.57
N ASP A 57 -1.86 11.79 4.67
CA ASP A 57 -1.26 13.13 4.77
C ASP A 57 0.27 13.06 4.79
N MET A 58 0.87 12.17 5.57
CA MET A 58 2.32 11.93 5.59
C MET A 58 2.83 11.50 4.21
N ALA A 59 2.09 10.61 3.53
CA ALA A 59 2.38 10.23 2.16
C ALA A 59 2.10 11.35 1.13
N LYS A 60 1.52 12.48 1.53
CA LYS A 60 1.14 13.60 0.64
C LYS A 60 0.35 13.11 -0.57
N VAL A 61 -0.66 12.25 -0.32
CA VAL A 61 -1.46 11.64 -1.38
C VAL A 61 -2.20 12.68 -2.19
N THR A 62 -2.11 12.58 -3.52
CA THR A 62 -2.73 13.48 -4.49
C THR A 62 -3.60 12.69 -5.49
N PRO A 63 -4.50 13.35 -6.24
CA PRO A 63 -5.28 12.68 -7.29
C PRO A 63 -4.46 12.04 -8.42
N LYS A 64 -3.17 12.33 -8.51
CA LYS A 64 -2.25 11.74 -9.50
C LYS A 64 -1.62 10.44 -9.03
N ASP A 65 -1.75 10.12 -7.74
CA ASP A 65 -1.16 8.93 -7.17
C ASP A 65 -2.03 7.69 -7.40
N TYR A 66 -1.38 6.55 -7.56
CA TYR A 66 -1.98 5.24 -7.43
C TYR A 66 -1.60 4.66 -6.06
N VAL A 67 -2.59 4.54 -5.18
CA VAL A 67 -2.42 4.02 -3.82
C VAL A 67 -2.73 2.53 -3.82
N ILE A 68 -1.85 1.71 -3.23
CA ILE A 68 -2.12 0.30 -3.01
C ILE A 68 -2.03 0.00 -1.51
N ASP A 69 -3.10 -0.60 -0.97
CA ASP A 69 -3.19 -1.00 0.43
C ASP A 69 -2.98 -2.52 0.55
N LEU A 70 -1.93 -2.93 1.24
CA LEU A 70 -1.55 -4.33 1.42
C LEU A 70 -2.21 -4.90 2.68
N GLY A 71 -3.14 -5.84 2.51
CA GLY A 71 -4.01 -6.32 3.58
C GLY A 71 -5.14 -5.33 3.86
N SER A 72 -5.94 -5.01 2.83
CA SER A 72 -6.85 -3.86 2.86
C SER A 72 -8.06 -4.00 3.80
N GLY A 73 -8.30 -5.20 4.35
CA GLY A 73 -9.36 -5.45 5.30
C GLY A 73 -10.74 -5.02 4.79
N ASP A 74 -11.40 -4.11 5.51
CA ASP A 74 -12.72 -3.57 5.17
C ASP A 74 -12.68 -2.44 4.13
N GLY A 75 -11.48 -2.12 3.60
CA GLY A 75 -11.26 -1.17 2.53
C GLY A 75 -11.17 0.30 2.95
N ARG A 76 -11.19 0.62 4.25
CA ARG A 76 -11.25 2.02 4.74
C ARG A 76 -10.13 2.92 4.22
N THR A 77 -8.88 2.42 4.15
CA THR A 77 -7.74 3.18 3.64
C THR A 77 -7.88 3.46 2.15
N VAL A 78 -8.25 2.45 1.37
CA VAL A 78 -8.50 2.55 -0.08
C VAL A 78 -9.64 3.53 -0.38
N ILE A 79 -10.74 3.43 0.35
CA ILE A 79 -11.90 4.31 0.23
C ILE A 79 -11.52 5.75 0.56
N THR A 80 -10.74 5.97 1.62
CA THR A 80 -10.28 7.31 2.00
C THR A 80 -9.35 7.91 0.95
N ALA A 81 -8.43 7.12 0.38
CA ALA A 81 -7.58 7.56 -0.72
C ALA A 81 -8.42 7.92 -1.97
N ALA A 82 -9.43 7.11 -2.30
CA ALA A 82 -10.35 7.37 -3.41
C ALA A 82 -11.17 8.66 -3.21
N LYS A 83 -11.64 8.94 -1.99
CA LYS A 83 -12.30 10.22 -1.63
C LYS A 83 -11.38 11.44 -1.82
N ARG A 84 -10.06 11.27 -1.68
CA ARG A 84 -9.05 12.31 -1.97
C ARG A 84 -8.76 12.45 -3.47
N GLY A 85 -9.44 11.66 -4.32
CA GLY A 85 -9.34 11.72 -5.77
C GLY A 85 -8.37 10.73 -6.40
N SER A 86 -7.56 10.01 -5.62
CA SER A 86 -6.58 9.03 -6.11
C SER A 86 -7.26 7.78 -6.67
N LYS A 87 -6.65 7.11 -7.65
CA LYS A 87 -6.93 5.69 -7.87
C LYS A 87 -6.38 4.89 -6.69
N ALA A 88 -7.15 3.92 -6.21
CA ALA A 88 -6.72 3.09 -5.09
C ALA A 88 -7.12 1.63 -5.27
N LEU A 89 -6.23 0.71 -4.88
CA LEU A 89 -6.43 -0.73 -4.93
C LEU A 89 -6.19 -1.33 -3.54
N GLY A 90 -7.13 -2.11 -3.07
CA GLY A 90 -6.95 -2.98 -1.91
C GLY A 90 -6.58 -4.40 -2.33
N ILE A 91 -5.51 -4.93 -1.79
CA ILE A 91 -5.12 -6.33 -1.93
C ILE A 91 -5.48 -7.02 -0.63
N GLU A 92 -6.36 -8.02 -0.69
CA GLU A 92 -6.86 -8.73 0.47
C GLU A 92 -6.98 -10.22 0.17
N TYR A 93 -6.60 -11.07 1.11
CA TYR A 93 -6.66 -12.52 0.92
C TYR A 93 -8.05 -13.11 1.18
N ASN A 94 -8.78 -12.54 2.14
CA ASN A 94 -10.13 -13.02 2.50
C ASN A 94 -11.17 -12.52 1.50
N PRO A 95 -11.85 -13.41 0.74
CA PRO A 95 -12.86 -13.02 -0.24
C PRO A 95 -14.07 -12.29 0.36
N GLU A 96 -14.47 -12.60 1.60
CA GLU A 96 -15.60 -11.94 2.25
C GLU A 96 -15.27 -10.48 2.60
N MET A 97 -14.00 -10.23 3.01
CA MET A 97 -13.48 -8.87 3.23
C MET A 97 -13.42 -8.08 1.91
N VAL A 98 -13.01 -8.72 0.81
CA VAL A 98 -13.01 -8.09 -0.52
C VAL A 98 -14.42 -7.66 -0.92
N GLU A 99 -15.42 -8.52 -0.74
CA GLU A 99 -16.81 -8.18 -1.06
C GLU A 99 -17.38 -7.11 -0.10
N LEU A 100 -17.02 -7.15 1.18
CA LEU A 100 -17.36 -6.07 2.13
C LEU A 100 -16.76 -4.74 1.67
N SER A 101 -15.49 -4.71 1.32
CA SER A 101 -14.80 -3.51 0.84
C SER A 101 -15.45 -2.90 -0.40
N LYS A 102 -15.87 -3.75 -1.36
CA LYS A 102 -16.63 -3.31 -2.56
C LYS A 102 -17.97 -2.68 -2.18
N ARG A 103 -18.72 -3.31 -1.25
CA ARG A 103 -19.99 -2.74 -0.74
C ARG A 103 -19.76 -1.40 -0.05
N ASN A 104 -18.71 -1.31 0.79
CA ASN A 104 -18.33 -0.08 1.47
C ASN A 104 -17.97 1.04 0.46
N ALA A 105 -17.19 0.74 -0.56
CA ALA A 105 -16.84 1.71 -1.61
C ALA A 105 -18.08 2.18 -2.41
N ALA A 106 -19.00 1.28 -2.70
CA ALA A 106 -20.25 1.61 -3.37
C ALA A 106 -21.13 2.53 -2.50
N LYS A 107 -21.25 2.23 -1.20
CA LYS A 107 -21.97 3.05 -0.23
C LYS A 107 -21.40 4.47 -0.12
N GLU A 108 -20.07 4.59 -0.22
CA GLU A 108 -19.36 5.86 -0.15
C GLU A 108 -19.24 6.57 -1.52
N GLY A 109 -19.79 5.98 -2.59
CA GLY A 109 -19.84 6.59 -3.93
C GLY A 109 -18.48 6.71 -4.61
N VAL A 110 -17.51 5.83 -4.32
CA VAL A 110 -16.14 5.90 -4.84
C VAL A 110 -15.70 4.67 -5.63
N SER A 111 -16.64 3.83 -6.07
CA SER A 111 -16.35 2.60 -6.81
C SER A 111 -15.64 2.81 -8.16
N ASP A 112 -15.67 4.02 -8.69
CA ASP A 112 -14.93 4.41 -9.90
C ASP A 112 -13.42 4.54 -9.67
N LYS A 113 -12.99 4.77 -8.43
CA LYS A 113 -11.60 4.99 -8.03
C LYS A 113 -11.06 3.95 -7.05
N ALA A 114 -11.93 3.35 -6.23
CA ALA A 114 -11.60 2.31 -5.27
C ALA A 114 -11.88 0.92 -5.86
N SER A 115 -10.86 0.10 -5.98
CA SER A 115 -10.97 -1.29 -6.42
C SER A 115 -10.36 -2.24 -5.39
N PHE A 116 -10.82 -3.49 -5.40
CA PHE A 116 -10.37 -4.50 -4.45
C PHE A 116 -10.21 -5.84 -5.16
N MET A 117 -9.12 -6.54 -4.85
CA MET A 117 -8.85 -7.85 -5.40
C MET A 117 -8.50 -8.86 -4.32
N LYS A 118 -9.04 -10.09 -4.49
CA LYS A 118 -8.58 -11.24 -3.71
C LYS A 118 -7.25 -11.69 -4.25
N ALA A 119 -6.18 -11.51 -3.48
CA ALA A 119 -4.85 -11.97 -3.87
C ALA A 119 -3.94 -12.17 -2.65
N ASP A 120 -2.86 -12.93 -2.87
CA ASP A 120 -1.73 -13.00 -1.93
C ASP A 120 -0.81 -11.81 -2.18
N LEU A 121 -0.60 -10.98 -1.15
CA LEU A 121 0.25 -9.79 -1.24
C LEU A 121 1.73 -10.11 -1.56
N PHE A 122 2.19 -11.32 -1.23
CA PHE A 122 3.54 -11.75 -1.54
C PHE A 122 3.74 -12.06 -3.04
N GLU A 123 2.67 -12.55 -3.70
CA GLU A 123 2.70 -12.94 -5.12
C GLU A 123 2.24 -11.80 -6.04
N THR A 124 1.53 -10.81 -5.50
CA THR A 124 0.95 -9.73 -6.31
C THR A 124 2.00 -8.71 -6.71
N ASP A 125 2.00 -8.29 -7.98
CA ASP A 125 2.79 -7.15 -8.44
C ASP A 125 2.13 -5.83 -8.04
N PHE A 126 2.82 -5.05 -7.23
CA PHE A 126 2.43 -3.69 -6.83
C PHE A 126 3.45 -2.62 -7.27
N SER A 127 4.27 -2.93 -8.28
CA SER A 127 5.34 -2.06 -8.78
C SER A 127 4.85 -0.73 -9.38
N GLN A 128 3.55 -0.64 -9.71
CA GLN A 128 2.93 0.57 -10.27
C GLN A 128 2.53 1.59 -9.22
N ALA A 129 2.57 1.24 -7.92
CA ALA A 129 2.15 2.13 -6.84
C ALA A 129 3.07 3.36 -6.71
N GLN A 130 2.49 4.52 -6.49
CA GLN A 130 3.19 5.71 -5.99
C GLN A 130 3.15 5.78 -4.47
N VAL A 131 2.11 5.17 -3.87
CA VAL A 131 1.96 5.06 -2.42
C VAL A 131 1.54 3.64 -2.06
N ILE A 132 2.18 3.07 -1.05
CA ILE A 132 1.76 1.82 -0.42
C ILE A 132 1.39 2.11 1.02
N THR A 133 0.25 1.60 1.44
CA THR A 133 -0.18 1.59 2.84
C THR A 133 -0.26 0.16 3.34
N MET A 134 0.00 -0.03 4.64
CA MET A 134 -0.06 -1.35 5.26
C MET A 134 -0.27 -1.27 6.77
N PHE A 135 -0.96 -2.28 7.30
CA PHE A 135 -1.02 -2.56 8.73
C PHE A 135 -0.77 -4.06 8.94
N LEU A 136 0.49 -4.43 8.90
CA LEU A 136 0.93 -5.82 8.90
C LEU A 136 1.96 -6.04 10.01
N LEU A 137 2.13 -7.31 10.43
CA LEU A 137 3.11 -7.66 11.45
C LEU A 137 4.56 -7.36 10.99
N PRO A 138 5.50 -7.10 11.91
CA PRO A 138 6.91 -6.84 11.57
C PRO A 138 7.53 -7.91 10.67
N SER A 139 7.25 -9.18 10.94
CA SER A 139 7.75 -10.31 10.14
C SER A 139 7.28 -10.28 8.68
N ILE A 140 6.06 -9.78 8.44
CA ILE A 140 5.51 -9.61 7.10
C ILE A 140 6.17 -8.40 6.41
N ASN A 141 6.33 -7.28 7.12
CA ASN A 141 7.01 -6.09 6.62
C ASN A 141 8.43 -6.43 6.16
N ILE A 142 9.18 -7.18 6.97
CA ILE A 142 10.53 -7.66 6.63
C ILE A 142 10.54 -8.57 5.41
N LYS A 143 9.58 -9.48 5.29
CA LYS A 143 9.46 -10.35 4.12
C LYS A 143 9.13 -9.56 2.84
N LEU A 144 8.35 -8.48 2.94
CA LEU A 144 8.01 -7.59 1.81
C LEU A 144 9.14 -6.60 1.47
N ARG A 145 9.99 -6.24 2.42
CA ARG A 145 11.01 -5.20 2.29
C ARG A 145 11.89 -5.34 1.04
N PRO A 146 12.41 -6.52 0.64
CA PRO A 146 13.20 -6.65 -0.57
C PRO A 146 12.41 -6.27 -1.84
N LYS A 147 11.12 -6.60 -1.88
CA LYS A 147 10.23 -6.25 -2.99
C LYS A 147 9.92 -4.74 -3.00
N ILE A 148 9.70 -4.15 -1.82
CA ILE A 148 9.49 -2.71 -1.63
C ILE A 148 10.72 -1.90 -2.06
N LEU A 149 11.93 -2.32 -1.68
CA LEU A 149 13.19 -1.67 -2.06
C LEU A 149 13.50 -1.74 -3.57
N ASN A 150 12.78 -2.56 -4.32
CA ASN A 150 12.87 -2.65 -5.79
C ASN A 150 11.84 -1.79 -6.51
N LEU A 151 10.96 -1.08 -5.80
CA LEU A 151 10.03 -0.13 -6.38
C LEU A 151 10.76 1.09 -6.94
N LYS A 152 10.04 1.90 -7.70
CA LYS A 152 10.59 3.16 -8.23
C LYS A 152 11.05 4.05 -7.07
N PRO A 153 12.26 4.64 -7.17
CA PRO A 153 12.68 5.65 -6.20
C PRO A 153 11.63 6.76 -6.06
N GLY A 154 11.35 7.16 -4.82
CA GLY A 154 10.30 8.13 -4.53
C GLY A 154 8.93 7.51 -4.23
N THR A 155 8.75 6.18 -4.39
CA THR A 155 7.55 5.50 -3.88
C THR A 155 7.50 5.65 -2.37
N ARG A 156 6.34 6.07 -1.85
CA ARG A 156 6.10 6.37 -0.43
C ARG A 156 5.39 5.18 0.22
N ILE A 157 5.95 4.67 1.31
CA ILE A 157 5.42 3.52 2.05
C ILE A 157 4.99 4.01 3.41
N VAL A 158 3.75 3.79 3.81
CA VAL A 158 3.27 4.15 5.15
C VAL A 158 2.74 2.93 5.86
N SER A 159 3.30 2.64 7.01
CA SER A 159 2.87 1.55 7.88
C SER A 159 2.23 2.06 9.15
N ASN A 160 1.10 1.47 9.53
CA ASN A 160 0.53 1.66 10.86
C ASN A 160 1.37 0.87 11.88
N THR A 161 1.89 1.55 12.90
CA THR A 161 2.56 1.05 14.11
C THR A 161 3.80 0.20 13.90
N PHE A 162 3.84 -0.69 12.93
CA PHE A 162 4.93 -1.66 12.76
C PHE A 162 5.95 -1.18 11.75
N ASP A 163 7.22 -1.22 12.15
CA ASP A 163 8.36 -0.75 11.36
C ASP A 163 8.95 -1.85 10.45
N MET A 164 10.12 -1.55 9.86
CA MET A 164 10.92 -2.46 9.03
C MET A 164 12.29 -2.73 9.64
N GLU A 165 12.37 -2.76 10.99
CA GLU A 165 13.58 -3.04 11.80
C GLU A 165 14.75 -2.07 11.52
N ASP A 166 15.78 -2.54 10.81
CA ASP A 166 17.00 -1.77 10.52
C ASP A 166 16.78 -0.71 9.42
N TRP A 167 15.77 -0.84 8.57
CA TRP A 167 15.35 0.26 7.70
C TRP A 167 14.50 1.26 8.48
N LYS A 168 15.15 2.26 9.06
CA LYS A 168 14.47 3.29 9.85
C LYS A 168 13.59 4.19 8.96
N PRO A 169 12.43 4.61 9.45
CA PRO A 169 11.56 5.52 8.70
C PRO A 169 12.20 6.87 8.45
N ASP A 170 11.76 7.54 7.39
CA ASP A 170 12.12 8.92 7.07
C ASP A 170 11.32 9.91 7.93
N GLU A 171 10.10 9.54 8.32
CA GLU A 171 9.21 10.34 9.16
C GLU A 171 8.33 9.45 10.05
N ASP A 172 8.11 9.85 11.29
CA ASP A 172 7.14 9.26 12.22
C ASP A 172 6.01 10.25 12.48
N GLY A 173 4.79 9.74 12.60
CA GLY A 173 3.61 10.53 12.90
C GLY A 173 2.72 9.85 13.93
N THR A 174 2.12 10.62 14.83
CA THR A 174 1.16 10.13 15.83
C THR A 174 -0.16 10.88 15.70
N VAL A 175 -1.22 10.25 16.20
CA VAL A 175 -2.54 10.86 16.32
C VAL A 175 -2.87 11.01 17.80
N GLU A 176 -3.27 12.22 18.19
CA GLU A 176 -3.74 12.52 19.55
C GLU A 176 -5.11 11.88 19.82
N ASN A 177 -5.43 11.65 21.09
CA ASN A 177 -6.71 11.07 21.53
C ASN A 177 -7.03 9.71 20.89
N CYS A 178 -6.02 8.93 20.63
CA CYS A 178 -6.10 7.58 20.08
C CYS A 178 -5.65 6.59 21.18
N THR A 179 -6.35 5.46 21.31
CA THR A 179 -6.07 4.50 22.40
C THR A 179 -5.11 3.38 21.98
N ASN A 180 -5.18 2.93 20.73
CA ASN A 180 -4.35 1.85 20.20
C ASN A 180 -4.01 2.11 18.73
N TRP A 181 -2.81 1.69 18.31
CA TRP A 181 -2.39 1.76 16.91
C TRP A 181 -2.41 3.19 16.37
N CYS A 182 -1.72 4.09 17.08
CA CYS A 182 -1.81 5.54 16.90
C CYS A 182 -0.61 6.15 16.18
N THR A 183 0.37 5.32 15.79
CA THR A 183 1.61 5.76 15.16
C THR A 183 1.67 5.30 13.72
N ALA A 184 2.12 6.16 12.83
CA ALA A 184 2.43 5.84 11.46
C ALA A 184 3.91 6.09 11.17
N HIS A 185 4.50 5.26 10.33
CA HIS A 185 5.89 5.33 9.87
C HIS A 185 5.91 5.51 8.36
N LEU A 186 6.66 6.49 7.86
CA LEU A 186 6.83 6.76 6.44
C LEU A 186 8.25 6.42 5.99
N TRP A 187 8.37 5.67 4.90
CA TRP A 187 9.61 5.47 4.15
C TRP A 187 9.44 5.97 2.72
N ILE A 188 10.51 6.50 2.16
CA ILE A 188 10.60 6.88 0.75
C ILE A 188 11.64 5.98 0.10
N VAL A 189 11.23 5.17 -0.88
CA VAL A 189 12.13 4.23 -1.56
C VAL A 189 13.31 5.01 -2.17
N PRO A 190 14.55 4.73 -1.74
CA PRO A 190 15.71 5.46 -2.23
C PRO A 190 16.19 4.94 -3.60
N ALA A 191 16.80 5.79 -4.38
CA ALA A 191 17.56 5.37 -5.56
C ALA A 191 18.72 4.47 -5.15
N LYS A 192 19.16 3.57 -6.04
CA LYS A 192 20.27 2.67 -5.82
C LYS A 192 21.57 3.32 -6.31
N VAL A 193 22.42 3.75 -5.37
CA VAL A 193 23.65 4.50 -5.67
C VAL A 193 24.92 3.79 -5.21
N ASP A 194 24.82 2.62 -4.59
CA ASP A 194 25.98 1.86 -4.14
C ASP A 194 26.96 1.61 -5.29
N GLY A 195 28.27 1.73 -5.02
CA GLY A 195 29.33 1.52 -6.01
C GLY A 195 30.16 2.77 -6.31
N THR A 196 30.91 2.72 -7.42
CA THR A 196 31.82 3.80 -7.83
C THR A 196 31.21 4.64 -8.95
N TRP A 197 31.36 5.95 -8.82
CA TRP A 197 30.90 6.97 -9.75
C TRP A 197 32.07 7.85 -10.19
N LYS A 198 32.16 8.13 -11.48
CA LYS A 198 33.13 9.07 -12.06
C LYS A 198 32.58 10.48 -12.04
N THR A 199 33.32 11.39 -11.45
CA THR A 199 32.99 12.82 -11.44
C THR A 199 34.07 13.61 -12.16
N GLY A 200 33.80 14.90 -12.47
CA GLY A 200 34.84 15.79 -13.00
C GLY A 200 36.01 16.04 -12.04
N GLN A 201 35.87 15.71 -10.76
CA GLN A 201 36.88 15.87 -9.72
C GLN A 201 37.66 14.56 -9.41
N GLY A 202 37.09 13.41 -9.79
CA GLY A 202 37.68 12.11 -9.51
C GLY A 202 36.64 11.04 -9.22
N ASP A 203 37.01 10.05 -8.40
CA ASP A 203 36.19 8.90 -8.12
C ASP A 203 35.36 9.08 -6.83
N LEU A 204 34.04 9.03 -6.95
CA LEU A 204 33.13 9.01 -5.82
C LEU A 204 32.74 7.55 -5.55
N THR A 205 33.16 6.98 -4.45
CA THR A 205 32.76 5.64 -4.00
C THR A 205 31.71 5.76 -2.92
N ILE A 206 30.54 5.14 -3.15
CA ILE A 206 29.39 5.18 -2.25
C ILE A 206 29.15 3.79 -1.69
N LYS A 207 28.94 3.71 -0.37
CA LYS A 207 28.34 2.58 0.33
C LYS A 207 26.96 3.00 0.81
N GLN A 208 25.94 2.26 0.40
CA GLN A 208 24.56 2.57 0.70
C GLN A 208 23.97 1.59 1.71
N SER A 209 23.31 2.14 2.74
CA SER A 209 22.47 1.40 3.67
C SER A 209 21.08 2.06 3.67
N PHE A 210 20.14 1.51 2.89
CA PHE A 210 18.83 2.09 2.63
C PHE A 210 18.93 3.53 2.10
N GLN A 211 18.35 4.52 2.80
CA GLN A 211 18.47 5.93 2.43
C GLN A 211 19.80 6.56 2.84
N ASN A 212 20.59 5.93 3.70
CA ASN A 212 21.84 6.50 4.18
C ASN A 212 23.02 6.10 3.29
N ILE A 213 23.93 7.03 3.07
CA ILE A 213 25.13 6.81 2.27
C ILE A 213 26.38 7.27 3.02
N THR A 214 27.44 6.50 2.87
CA THR A 214 28.80 6.85 3.29
C THR A 214 29.77 6.50 2.16
N GLY A 215 31.03 6.89 2.30
CA GLY A 215 32.03 6.52 1.28
C GLY A 215 33.15 7.54 1.19
N THR A 216 33.71 7.70 0.00
CA THR A 216 34.84 8.61 -0.23
C THR A 216 34.74 9.29 -1.59
N LEU A 217 35.19 10.54 -1.66
CA LEU A 217 35.49 11.26 -2.90
C LEU A 217 37.02 11.37 -3.03
N LYS A 218 37.58 10.75 -4.08
CA LYS A 218 38.99 10.79 -4.40
C LYS A 218 39.23 11.85 -5.48
N ASN A 219 40.06 12.85 -5.17
CA ASN A 219 40.49 13.90 -6.11
C ASN A 219 42.02 13.89 -6.16
N GLY A 220 42.59 13.34 -7.23
CA GLY A 220 44.02 13.04 -7.32
C GLY A 220 44.50 12.10 -6.22
N SER A 221 45.43 12.54 -5.37
CA SER A 221 45.89 11.79 -4.19
C SER A 221 45.05 12.03 -2.93
N ALA A 222 44.21 13.05 -2.89
CA ALA A 222 43.36 13.38 -1.75
C ALA A 222 42.12 12.47 -1.73
N VAL A 223 41.86 11.89 -0.54
CA VAL A 223 40.67 11.05 -0.29
C VAL A 223 39.89 11.68 0.86
N THR A 224 38.67 12.16 0.56
CA THR A 224 37.81 12.82 1.54
C THR A 224 36.60 11.93 1.83
N PRO A 225 36.26 11.65 3.09
CA PRO A 225 35.07 10.89 3.44
C PRO A 225 33.79 11.67 3.03
N ILE A 226 32.78 10.91 2.69
CA ILE A 226 31.43 11.43 2.46
C ILE A 226 30.45 10.85 3.44
N ASN A 227 29.42 11.65 3.79
CA ASN A 227 28.27 11.23 4.56
C ASN A 227 27.02 11.96 4.03
N GLY A 228 25.93 11.23 3.86
CA GLY A 228 24.71 11.83 3.31
C GLY A 228 23.55 10.87 3.28
N LYS A 229 22.51 11.25 2.53
CA LYS A 229 21.31 10.43 2.39
C LYS A 229 20.59 10.68 1.06
N LEU A 230 19.65 9.78 0.79
CA LEU A 230 18.72 9.81 -0.33
C LEU A 230 17.31 10.10 0.18
N ASN A 231 16.56 10.87 -0.59
CA ASN A 231 15.12 11.00 -0.49
C ASN A 231 14.54 10.72 -1.90
N GLY A 232 14.12 9.50 -2.13
CA GLY A 232 13.80 9.05 -3.49
C GLY A 232 15.01 9.13 -4.41
N ASN A 233 14.89 9.91 -5.48
CA ASN A 233 15.97 10.18 -6.41
C ASN A 233 16.95 11.25 -5.92
N HIS A 234 16.52 12.07 -4.97
CA HIS A 234 17.34 13.19 -4.52
C HIS A 234 18.42 12.73 -3.57
N ILE A 235 19.70 12.96 -3.93
CA ILE A 235 20.89 12.68 -3.12
C ILE A 235 21.44 13.95 -2.51
N THR A 236 21.77 13.90 -1.23
CA THR A 236 22.52 14.97 -0.55
C THR A 236 23.65 14.35 0.25
N PHE A 237 24.86 14.91 0.14
CA PHE A 237 25.99 14.48 0.96
C PHE A 237 27.01 15.60 1.16
N THR A 238 27.88 15.45 2.13
CA THR A 238 29.02 16.35 2.34
C THR A 238 30.33 15.63 2.04
N SER A 239 31.30 16.36 1.52
CA SER A 239 32.69 15.93 1.38
C SER A 239 33.59 17.07 1.88
N GLY A 240 34.20 16.90 3.04
CA GLY A 240 34.84 18.01 3.75
C GLY A 240 33.79 19.09 4.10
N SER A 241 34.07 20.33 3.71
CA SER A 241 33.17 21.47 3.90
C SER A 241 32.18 21.66 2.74
N THR A 242 32.30 20.91 1.65
CA THR A 242 31.45 21.07 0.47
C THR A 242 30.20 20.23 0.57
N GLN A 243 29.04 20.86 0.39
CA GLN A 243 27.76 20.17 0.26
C GLN A 243 27.48 19.87 -1.20
N TYR A 244 27.06 18.64 -1.47
CA TYR A 244 26.62 18.11 -2.75
C TYR A 244 25.12 17.83 -2.69
N THR A 245 24.40 18.24 -3.71
CA THR A 245 23.01 17.84 -3.93
C THR A 245 22.83 17.43 -5.39
N GLY A 246 21.91 16.52 -5.68
CA GLY A 246 21.66 16.13 -7.06
C GLY A 246 20.52 15.14 -7.18
N ASP A 247 20.13 14.87 -8.43
CA ASP A 247 19.10 13.90 -8.77
C ASP A 247 19.71 12.72 -9.52
N VAL A 248 19.38 11.53 -9.04
CA VAL A 248 19.85 10.26 -9.58
C VAL A 248 18.92 9.81 -10.71
N ASN A 249 19.47 9.64 -11.90
CA ASN A 249 18.79 9.13 -13.10
C ASN A 249 19.52 7.89 -13.63
N GLY A 250 19.17 6.72 -13.11
CA GLY A 250 19.81 5.47 -13.49
C GLY A 250 21.32 5.49 -13.22
N ASN A 251 22.13 5.65 -14.26
CA ASN A 251 23.59 5.67 -14.20
C ASN A 251 24.20 7.07 -14.17
N SER A 252 23.41 8.12 -14.03
CA SER A 252 23.87 9.49 -13.89
C SER A 252 23.34 10.18 -12.65
N ILE A 253 24.11 11.10 -12.11
CA ILE A 253 23.71 12.04 -11.06
C ILE A 253 24.05 13.42 -11.57
N GLU A 254 23.12 14.34 -11.50
CA GLU A 254 23.31 15.74 -11.87
C GLU A 254 22.86 16.67 -10.75
N GLY A 255 23.62 17.73 -10.48
CA GLY A 255 23.28 18.61 -9.38
C GLY A 255 24.29 19.75 -9.14
N THR A 256 24.47 20.12 -7.87
CA THR A 256 25.37 21.20 -7.45
C THR A 256 26.32 20.76 -6.32
N ALA A 257 27.52 21.31 -6.35
CA ALA A 257 28.55 21.15 -5.31
C ALA A 257 28.99 22.54 -4.89
N GLY A 258 28.70 22.96 -3.65
CA GLY A 258 29.00 24.32 -3.18
C GLY A 258 28.41 25.43 -4.09
N GLY A 259 27.29 25.18 -4.74
CA GLY A 259 26.63 26.09 -5.68
C GLY A 259 27.09 25.97 -7.14
N ALA A 260 28.20 25.29 -7.43
CA ALA A 260 28.64 25.03 -8.81
C ALA A 260 28.02 23.76 -9.37
N LYS A 261 27.78 23.66 -10.67
CA LYS A 261 27.30 22.45 -11.33
C LYS A 261 28.28 21.29 -11.13
N TRP A 262 27.78 20.14 -10.81
CA TRP A 262 28.54 18.90 -10.82
C TRP A 262 27.71 17.75 -11.40
N SER A 263 28.39 16.71 -11.83
CA SER A 263 27.77 15.50 -12.29
C SER A 263 28.63 14.27 -11.95
N ALA A 264 27.98 13.13 -11.89
CA ALA A 264 28.66 11.84 -11.74
C ALA A 264 28.03 10.81 -12.67
N THR A 265 28.83 9.88 -13.17
CA THR A 265 28.39 8.76 -14.00
C THR A 265 28.85 7.47 -13.36
N ARG A 266 28.00 6.47 -13.31
CA ARG A 266 28.33 5.16 -12.70
C ARG A 266 29.53 4.55 -13.42
N GLY A 267 30.55 4.17 -12.67
CA GLY A 267 31.70 3.41 -13.17
C GLY A 267 31.25 2.02 -13.69
N LYS A 268 31.97 1.51 -14.65
CA LYS A 268 31.77 0.13 -15.14
C LYS A 268 32.25 -0.88 -14.12
#